data_f5ddc7c166ad574db0ea1af70515bd87
#
_entry.id   f5ddc7c166ad574db0ea1af70515bd87
#
_cell.length_a   1.000
_cell.length_b   1.000
_cell.length_c   1.000
_cell.angle_alpha   90.00
_cell.angle_beta   90.00
_cell.angle_gamma   90.00
#
_symmetry.space_group_name_H-M   'P 1'
#
loop_
_entity.id
_entity.type
_entity.pdbx_description
1 polymer ?
#
loop_
_entity_poly.entity_id
_entity_poly.type
_entity_poly.pdbx_seq_one_letter_code
_entity_poly.pdbx_strand_id
1 'polypeptide(L)'
;MIGMATMERSGRVSLVTGSSRGIGAEVARRLAASGDVVIVNYREKRARAEKVVAEIERTGACAAAIGADLSDESNVVSMISDIERRFGHLDVVVLNASGGLERNADPDYAMRLNRDAQVQVIDHAQPILRRGGRVVFVTSHQSHFVGQQPVPDEYAPIARSKRAGEDALRKMIPQLRDRGVDLTVVSGDMIDGTIIVRLLERRNPEAVSARRKHGELPTIEEFAATVVNASTAAVESGHTFYVGGADYLLPTEHVR
;
A
#
# COMPACT_ATOMS: atom_id res chain seq x y z
N MET A 1 10.56 6.14 36.71
CA MET A 1 9.38 6.81 36.10
C MET A 1 9.93 7.91 35.20
N ILE A 2 10.17 7.60 33.91
CA ILE A 2 10.57 8.60 32.91
C ILE A 2 9.26 9.01 32.25
N GLY A 3 8.89 10.28 32.42
CA GLY A 3 7.65 10.85 31.91
C GLY A 3 7.61 10.74 30.40
N MET A 4 6.58 10.06 29.87
CA MET A 4 6.17 10.17 28.48
C MET A 4 5.65 11.60 28.26
N ALA A 5 6.55 12.49 27.84
CA ALA A 5 6.12 13.76 27.30
C ALA A 5 5.25 13.47 26.08
N THR A 6 3.98 13.79 26.14
CA THR A 6 3.08 13.93 25.00
C THR A 6 3.72 14.95 24.07
N MET A 7 4.41 14.46 23.05
CA MET A 7 4.92 15.34 22.00
C MET A 7 3.74 15.83 21.19
N GLU A 8 3.27 17.05 21.47
CA GLU A 8 2.46 17.83 20.54
C GLU A 8 3.29 18.06 19.26
N ARG A 9 3.31 17.07 18.37
CA ARG A 9 3.89 17.20 17.05
C ARG A 9 2.76 17.57 16.09
N SER A 10 2.79 18.80 15.62
CA SER A 10 1.86 19.36 14.63
C SER A 10 2.06 18.81 13.20
N GLY A 11 2.54 17.58 13.06
CA GLY A 11 2.75 16.93 11.77
C GLY A 11 1.59 16.01 11.39
N ARG A 12 1.41 15.75 10.10
CA ARG A 12 0.51 14.70 9.61
C ARG A 12 0.95 13.35 10.15
N VAL A 13 -0.01 12.49 10.46
CA VAL A 13 0.23 11.11 10.91
C VAL A 13 -0.15 10.15 9.79
N SER A 14 0.82 9.37 9.31
CA SER A 14 0.68 8.48 8.17
C SER A 14 0.92 7.02 8.57
N LEU A 15 -0.06 6.15 8.33
CA LEU A 15 0.07 4.70 8.45
C LEU A 15 0.44 4.10 7.10
N VAL A 16 1.53 3.30 7.03
CA VAL A 16 1.87 2.52 5.84
C VAL A 16 1.83 1.04 6.18
N THR A 17 0.88 0.31 5.63
CA THR A 17 0.75 -1.13 5.88
C THR A 17 1.81 -1.93 5.13
N GLY A 18 2.36 -2.99 5.77
CA GLY A 18 3.39 -3.84 5.18
C GLY A 18 4.68 -3.11 4.82
N SER A 19 5.10 -2.13 5.62
CA SER A 19 6.18 -1.19 5.31
C SER A 19 7.55 -1.55 5.92
N SER A 20 7.74 -2.79 6.36
CA SER A 20 9.05 -3.24 6.87
C SER A 20 10.11 -3.48 5.78
N ARG A 21 9.76 -3.39 4.48
CA ARG A 21 10.65 -3.59 3.32
C ARG A 21 10.03 -3.07 2.01
N GLY A 22 10.86 -3.07 0.94
CA GLY A 22 10.42 -2.80 -0.44
C GLY A 22 9.71 -1.47 -0.59
N ILE A 23 8.65 -1.44 -1.41
CA ILE A 23 7.86 -0.24 -1.72
C ILE A 23 7.36 0.43 -0.43
N GLY A 24 6.75 -0.33 0.48
CA GLY A 24 6.21 0.24 1.72
C GLY A 24 7.25 0.94 2.58
N ALA A 25 8.48 0.39 2.67
CA ALA A 25 9.57 1.02 3.41
C ALA A 25 10.05 2.31 2.74
N GLU A 26 10.12 2.33 1.42
CA GLU A 26 10.50 3.54 0.66
C GLU A 26 9.42 4.62 0.77
N VAL A 27 8.14 4.25 0.68
CA VAL A 27 7.01 5.17 0.94
C VAL A 27 7.11 5.75 2.35
N ALA A 28 7.38 4.92 3.36
CA ALA A 28 7.54 5.37 4.73
C ALA A 28 8.67 6.41 4.90
N ARG A 29 9.84 6.18 4.28
CA ARG A 29 10.96 7.14 4.30
C ARG A 29 10.58 8.46 3.64
N ARG A 30 9.91 8.42 2.49
CA ARG A 30 9.53 9.61 1.73
C ARG A 30 8.45 10.44 2.44
N LEU A 31 7.44 9.80 3.04
CA LEU A 31 6.44 10.49 3.86
C LEU A 31 7.11 11.16 5.06
N ALA A 32 8.03 10.48 5.74
CA ALA A 32 8.80 11.04 6.83
C ALA A 32 9.67 12.24 6.39
N ALA A 33 10.31 12.15 5.22
CA ALA A 33 11.07 13.25 4.63
C ALA A 33 10.19 14.45 4.25
N SER A 34 8.88 14.23 4.02
CA SER A 34 7.88 15.28 3.80
C SER A 34 7.31 15.87 5.11
N GLY A 35 7.80 15.42 6.27
CA GLY A 35 7.41 15.94 7.59
C GLY A 35 6.33 15.15 8.31
N ASP A 36 5.89 14.01 7.77
CA ASP A 36 4.92 13.16 8.43
C ASP A 36 5.54 12.40 9.61
N VAL A 37 4.74 12.15 10.63
CA VAL A 37 4.99 11.10 11.63
C VAL A 37 4.54 9.77 11.04
N VAL A 38 5.45 8.83 10.81
CA VAL A 38 5.15 7.62 10.05
C VAL A 38 5.03 6.39 10.93
N ILE A 39 3.94 5.67 10.74
CA ILE A 39 3.70 4.37 11.38
C ILE A 39 4.06 3.28 10.39
N VAL A 40 5.11 2.52 10.72
CA VAL A 40 5.61 1.38 9.96
C VAL A 40 4.92 0.12 10.46
N ASN A 41 3.92 -0.38 9.72
CA ASN A 41 3.28 -1.64 10.06
C ASN A 41 4.06 -2.84 9.51
N TYR A 42 4.14 -3.89 10.30
CA TYR A 42 4.73 -5.19 9.94
C TYR A 42 3.93 -6.35 10.54
N ARG A 43 4.01 -7.54 9.93
CA ARG A 43 3.37 -8.75 10.45
C ARG A 43 4.27 -9.46 11.47
N GLU A 44 5.44 -9.94 11.05
CA GLU A 44 6.30 -10.81 11.86
C GLU A 44 7.73 -10.25 12.05
N LYS A 45 8.24 -9.52 11.10
CA LYS A 45 9.67 -9.15 11.06
C LYS A 45 9.93 -7.81 11.75
N ARG A 46 9.73 -7.79 13.08
CA ARG A 46 9.92 -6.61 13.93
C ARG A 46 11.27 -5.91 13.68
N ALA A 47 12.36 -6.66 13.69
CA ALA A 47 13.70 -6.08 13.49
C ALA A 47 13.87 -5.34 12.15
N ARG A 48 13.14 -5.76 11.08
CA ARG A 48 13.14 -5.05 9.79
C ARG A 48 12.39 -3.73 9.89
N ALA A 49 11.25 -3.72 10.55
CA ALA A 49 10.47 -2.50 10.77
C ALA A 49 11.22 -1.51 11.64
N GLU A 50 11.85 -1.98 12.72
CA GLU A 50 12.70 -1.15 13.61
C GLU A 50 13.91 -0.57 12.86
N LYS A 51 14.49 -1.31 11.90
CA LYS A 51 15.54 -0.78 11.03
C LYS A 51 15.03 0.39 10.18
N VAL A 52 13.85 0.27 9.59
CA VAL A 52 13.23 1.37 8.81
C VAL A 52 12.96 2.58 9.71
N VAL A 53 12.43 2.37 10.91
CA VAL A 53 12.21 3.44 11.90
C VAL A 53 13.52 4.11 12.24
N ALA A 54 14.57 3.37 12.59
CA ALA A 54 15.88 3.93 12.92
C ALA A 54 16.52 4.69 11.74
N GLU A 55 16.27 4.27 10.50
CA GLU A 55 16.71 5.00 9.31
C GLU A 55 16.01 6.36 9.18
N ILE A 56 14.68 6.39 9.44
CA ILE A 56 13.89 7.62 9.45
C ILE A 56 14.34 8.56 10.60
N GLU A 57 14.47 8.02 11.80
CA GLU A 57 14.87 8.82 12.98
C GLU A 57 16.26 9.44 12.84
N ARG A 58 17.20 8.77 12.15
CA ARG A 58 18.52 9.34 11.85
C ARG A 58 18.47 10.60 10.97
N THR A 59 17.39 10.83 10.24
CA THR A 59 17.17 12.08 9.48
C THR A 59 16.53 13.18 10.32
N GLY A 60 16.23 12.93 11.60
CA GLY A 60 15.52 13.85 12.49
C GLY A 60 13.99 13.77 12.37
N ALA A 61 13.46 12.91 11.48
CA ALA A 61 12.03 12.67 11.33
C ALA A 61 11.52 11.68 12.39
N CYS A 62 10.20 11.46 12.43
CA CYS A 62 9.55 10.62 13.43
C CYS A 62 8.87 9.43 12.81
N ALA A 63 9.14 8.27 13.40
CA ALA A 63 8.47 7.05 13.02
C ALA A 63 8.23 6.14 14.23
N ALA A 64 7.32 5.17 14.07
CA ALA A 64 7.10 4.11 15.03
C ALA A 64 6.77 2.80 14.32
N ALA A 65 7.29 1.69 14.83
CA ALA A 65 6.93 0.36 14.34
C ALA A 65 5.76 -0.18 15.15
N ILE A 66 4.70 -0.64 14.43
CA ILE A 66 3.54 -1.31 15.05
C ILE A 66 3.30 -2.64 14.35
N GLY A 67 3.36 -3.74 15.12
CA GLY A 67 3.10 -5.09 14.63
C GLY A 67 1.61 -5.39 14.57
N ALA A 68 1.13 -5.90 13.43
CA ALA A 68 -0.21 -6.46 13.27
C ALA A 68 -0.24 -7.38 12.06
N ASP A 69 -0.82 -8.57 12.21
CA ASP A 69 -1.27 -9.38 11.09
C ASP A 69 -2.61 -8.84 10.62
N LEU A 70 -2.64 -8.25 9.44
CA LEU A 70 -3.85 -7.61 8.91
C LEU A 70 -4.91 -8.62 8.47
N SER A 71 -4.55 -9.90 8.33
CA SER A 71 -5.52 -10.97 8.06
C SER A 71 -6.30 -11.41 9.30
N ASP A 72 -5.96 -10.86 10.47
CA ASP A 72 -6.65 -11.05 11.75
C ASP A 72 -7.23 -9.70 12.22
N GLU A 73 -8.55 -9.60 12.23
CA GLU A 73 -9.27 -8.37 12.60
C GLU A 73 -8.93 -7.89 14.01
N SER A 74 -8.71 -8.80 14.96
CA SER A 74 -8.34 -8.44 16.35
C SER A 74 -6.99 -7.71 16.41
N ASN A 75 -6.05 -8.10 15.54
CA ASN A 75 -4.77 -7.42 15.39
C ASN A 75 -4.94 -6.03 14.75
N VAL A 76 -5.85 -5.88 13.78
CA VAL A 76 -6.17 -4.57 13.17
C VAL A 76 -6.76 -3.63 14.21
N VAL A 77 -7.76 -4.09 14.98
CA VAL A 77 -8.36 -3.31 16.07
C VAL A 77 -7.30 -2.85 17.08
N SER A 78 -6.43 -3.78 17.50
CA SER A 78 -5.36 -3.48 18.46
C SER A 78 -4.37 -2.45 17.90
N MET A 79 -4.00 -2.58 16.63
CA MET A 79 -3.12 -1.62 15.92
C MET A 79 -3.75 -0.23 15.90
N ILE A 80 -5.00 -0.11 15.47
CA ILE A 80 -5.69 1.19 15.38
C ILE A 80 -5.86 1.83 16.76
N SER A 81 -6.19 1.05 17.78
CA SER A 81 -6.28 1.53 19.17
C SER A 81 -4.93 2.02 19.71
N ASP A 82 -3.82 1.35 19.35
CA ASP A 82 -2.47 1.81 19.73
C ASP A 82 -2.10 3.11 19.00
N ILE A 83 -2.50 3.25 17.74
CA ILE A 83 -2.33 4.49 16.97
C ILE A 83 -3.12 5.63 17.61
N GLU A 84 -4.41 5.42 17.90
CA GLU A 84 -5.25 6.42 18.54
C GLU A 84 -4.67 6.90 19.89
N ARG A 85 -4.27 5.95 20.72
CA ARG A 85 -3.68 6.24 22.05
C ARG A 85 -2.37 7.02 21.96
N ARG A 86 -1.51 6.74 20.96
CA ARG A 86 -0.16 7.32 20.85
C ARG A 86 -0.12 8.61 20.03
N PHE A 87 -0.96 8.72 19.02
CA PHE A 87 -0.91 9.80 18.02
C PHE A 87 -2.22 10.58 17.91
N GLY A 88 -3.33 10.05 18.44
CA GLY A 88 -4.63 10.70 18.51
C GLY A 88 -5.43 10.69 17.20
N HIS A 89 -4.78 10.53 16.03
CA HIS A 89 -5.43 10.62 14.72
C HIS A 89 -4.59 9.98 13.62
N LEU A 90 -5.20 9.88 12.43
CA LEU A 90 -4.55 9.60 11.17
C LEU A 90 -4.93 10.66 10.12
N ASP A 91 -3.98 11.04 9.28
CA ASP A 91 -4.19 11.89 8.11
C ASP A 91 -4.07 11.09 6.82
N VAL A 92 -3.20 10.08 6.80
CA VAL A 92 -2.97 9.23 5.62
C VAL A 92 -2.93 7.77 6.02
N VAL A 93 -3.61 6.93 5.23
CA VAL A 93 -3.48 5.48 5.29
C VAL A 93 -3.05 4.95 3.93
N VAL A 94 -1.83 4.42 3.85
CA VAL A 94 -1.32 3.75 2.65
C VAL A 94 -1.53 2.24 2.80
N LEU A 95 -2.47 1.70 2.05
CA LEU A 95 -2.80 0.28 1.97
C LEU A 95 -1.86 -0.42 0.98
N ASN A 96 -0.65 -0.74 1.45
CA ASN A 96 0.41 -1.35 0.66
C ASN A 96 0.59 -2.85 0.94
N ALA A 97 0.17 -3.36 2.10
CA ALA A 97 0.29 -4.78 2.43
C ALA A 97 -0.39 -5.66 1.40
N SER A 98 0.28 -6.71 0.97
CA SER A 98 -0.22 -7.67 -0.02
C SER A 98 0.47 -9.02 0.16
N GLY A 99 -0.19 -10.12 -0.20
CA GLY A 99 0.35 -11.49 -0.12
C GLY A 99 -0.45 -12.47 -0.97
N GLY A 100 -0.16 -13.76 -0.78
CA GLY A 100 -0.83 -14.87 -1.46
C GLY A 100 0.07 -15.59 -2.48
N LEU A 101 1.36 -15.19 -2.64
CA LEU A 101 2.37 -15.93 -3.41
C LEU A 101 3.21 -16.88 -2.54
N GLU A 102 2.93 -16.95 -1.26
CA GLU A 102 3.62 -17.84 -0.32
C GLU A 102 3.36 -19.30 -0.71
N ARG A 103 4.41 -20.13 -0.62
CA ARG A 103 4.25 -21.58 -0.81
C ARG A 103 3.33 -22.14 0.26
N ASN A 104 2.34 -22.94 -0.13
CA ASN A 104 1.34 -23.55 0.75
C ASN A 104 0.45 -22.53 1.51
N ALA A 105 0.27 -21.32 0.99
CA ALA A 105 -0.74 -20.42 1.53
C ALA A 105 -2.13 -21.08 1.43
N ASP A 106 -2.94 -20.86 2.45
CA ASP A 106 -4.37 -21.17 2.39
C ASP A 106 -4.99 -20.51 1.13
N PRO A 107 -5.79 -21.22 0.33
CA PRO A 107 -6.42 -20.67 -0.89
C PRO A 107 -7.12 -19.33 -0.69
N ASP A 108 -7.71 -19.12 0.50
CA ASP A 108 -8.45 -17.90 0.82
C ASP A 108 -7.55 -16.77 1.37
N TYR A 109 -6.28 -17.06 1.68
CA TYR A 109 -5.37 -16.09 2.28
C TYR A 109 -5.21 -14.83 1.44
N ALA A 110 -5.08 -14.99 0.11
CA ALA A 110 -4.98 -13.85 -0.80
C ALA A 110 -6.21 -12.95 -0.71
N MET A 111 -7.40 -13.52 -0.62
CA MET A 111 -8.64 -12.75 -0.50
C MET A 111 -8.75 -12.08 0.86
N ARG A 112 -8.45 -12.79 1.95
CA ARG A 112 -8.44 -12.21 3.30
C ARG A 112 -7.48 -11.04 3.41
N LEU A 113 -6.26 -11.14 2.85
CA LEU A 113 -5.27 -10.07 2.98
C LEU A 113 -5.48 -8.93 1.98
N ASN A 114 -5.78 -9.23 0.71
CA ASN A 114 -5.81 -8.22 -0.35
C ASN A 114 -7.18 -7.55 -0.51
N ARG A 115 -8.25 -8.09 0.07
CA ARG A 115 -9.59 -7.50 0.09
C ARG A 115 -10.04 -7.19 1.52
N ASP A 116 -10.26 -8.23 2.34
CA ASP A 116 -10.95 -8.09 3.63
C ASP A 116 -10.14 -7.25 4.60
N ALA A 117 -8.84 -7.50 4.72
CA ALA A 117 -7.94 -6.72 5.57
C ALA A 117 -7.87 -5.24 5.15
N GLN A 118 -7.92 -4.94 3.86
CA GLN A 118 -7.89 -3.56 3.38
C GLN A 118 -9.14 -2.79 3.82
N VAL A 119 -10.31 -3.43 3.71
CA VAL A 119 -11.59 -2.88 4.17
C VAL A 119 -11.58 -2.72 5.69
N GLN A 120 -11.19 -3.75 6.45
CA GLN A 120 -11.14 -3.73 7.91
C GLN A 120 -10.22 -2.62 8.44
N VAL A 121 -9.02 -2.44 7.83
CA VAL A 121 -8.13 -1.34 8.23
C VAL A 121 -8.83 0.01 8.08
N ILE A 122 -9.56 0.24 7.00
CA ILE A 122 -10.26 1.51 6.78
C ILE A 122 -11.46 1.64 7.72
N ASP A 123 -12.27 0.59 7.88
CA ASP A 123 -13.43 0.62 8.77
C ASP A 123 -13.04 0.98 10.20
N HIS A 124 -11.98 0.37 10.73
CA HIS A 124 -11.50 0.68 12.08
C HIS A 124 -10.72 2.00 12.17
N ALA A 125 -10.09 2.46 11.08
CA ALA A 125 -9.37 3.73 11.06
C ALA A 125 -10.29 4.96 10.90
N GLN A 126 -11.49 4.79 10.33
CA GLN A 126 -12.42 5.91 10.05
C GLN A 126 -12.67 6.84 11.26
N PRO A 127 -12.86 6.34 12.50
CA PRO A 127 -13.11 7.23 13.64
C PRO A 127 -11.98 8.22 13.92
N ILE A 128 -10.74 7.83 13.62
CA ILE A 128 -9.53 8.63 13.88
C ILE A 128 -8.94 9.29 12.60
N LEU A 129 -9.52 9.00 11.43
CA LEU A 129 -9.16 9.69 10.18
C LEU A 129 -9.69 11.13 10.22
N ARG A 130 -8.79 12.10 10.06
CA ARG A 130 -9.14 13.53 10.03
C ARG A 130 -9.83 13.90 8.72
N ARG A 131 -10.68 14.93 8.80
CA ARG A 131 -11.21 15.61 7.61
C ARG A 131 -10.04 16.17 6.78
N GLY A 132 -10.08 15.98 5.47
CA GLY A 132 -8.96 16.27 4.57
C GLY A 132 -7.94 15.13 4.48
N GLY A 133 -8.18 14.02 5.19
CA GLY A 133 -7.33 12.83 5.15
C GLY A 133 -7.41 12.07 3.83
N ARG A 134 -6.46 11.16 3.63
CA ARG A 134 -6.31 10.38 2.39
C ARG A 134 -6.10 8.90 2.65
N VAL A 135 -6.85 8.08 1.93
CA VAL A 135 -6.56 6.65 1.77
C VAL A 135 -5.89 6.45 0.41
N VAL A 136 -4.73 5.80 0.39
CA VAL A 136 -4.01 5.45 -0.85
C VAL A 136 -3.96 3.93 -0.96
N PHE A 137 -4.62 3.36 -1.96
CA PHE A 137 -4.57 1.92 -2.24
C PHE A 137 -3.52 1.59 -3.28
N VAL A 138 -2.60 0.68 -2.93
CA VAL A 138 -1.50 0.23 -3.80
C VAL A 138 -1.88 -1.07 -4.50
N THR A 139 -1.91 -1.04 -5.84
CA THR A 139 -2.24 -2.19 -6.68
C THR A 139 -1.22 -2.38 -7.81
N SER A 140 -1.48 -3.29 -8.72
CA SER A 140 -0.68 -3.51 -9.93
C SER A 140 -1.56 -3.41 -11.17
N HIS A 141 -0.96 -3.13 -12.34
CA HIS A 141 -1.70 -3.13 -13.61
C HIS A 141 -2.39 -4.46 -13.86
N GLN A 142 -1.72 -5.58 -13.59
CA GLN A 142 -2.30 -6.92 -13.73
C GLN A 142 -3.55 -7.12 -12.87
N SER A 143 -3.64 -6.45 -11.72
CA SER A 143 -4.80 -6.49 -10.83
C SER A 143 -5.86 -5.47 -11.24
N HIS A 144 -5.43 -4.23 -11.51
CA HIS A 144 -6.32 -3.13 -11.88
C HIS A 144 -7.08 -3.41 -13.18
N PHE A 145 -6.42 -4.04 -14.16
CA PHE A 145 -6.97 -4.37 -15.47
C PHE A 145 -7.44 -5.85 -15.60
N VAL A 146 -7.66 -6.54 -14.47
CA VAL A 146 -8.25 -7.90 -14.50
C VAL A 146 -9.55 -7.93 -15.31
N GLY A 147 -9.62 -8.89 -16.25
CA GLY A 147 -10.75 -9.01 -17.17
C GLY A 147 -10.66 -8.14 -18.42
N GLN A 148 -9.74 -7.20 -18.48
CA GLN A 148 -9.45 -6.35 -19.65
C GLN A 148 -8.15 -6.76 -20.35
N GLN A 149 -7.16 -7.23 -19.57
CA GLN A 149 -5.85 -7.67 -20.04
C GLN A 149 -5.53 -9.07 -19.53
N PRO A 150 -4.75 -9.85 -20.27
CA PRO A 150 -4.31 -11.18 -19.83
C PRO A 150 -3.50 -11.12 -18.53
N VAL A 151 -3.73 -12.07 -17.64
CA VAL A 151 -2.96 -12.23 -16.41
C VAL A 151 -2.38 -13.65 -16.39
N PRO A 152 -1.08 -13.83 -16.07
CA PRO A 152 -0.50 -15.16 -15.92
C PRO A 152 -1.27 -16.00 -14.89
N ASP A 153 -1.53 -17.28 -15.21
CA ASP A 153 -2.35 -18.17 -14.38
C ASP A 153 -1.87 -18.25 -12.93
N GLU A 154 -0.55 -18.31 -12.72
CA GLU A 154 0.06 -18.35 -11.39
C GLU A 154 -0.14 -17.07 -10.57
N TYR A 155 -0.39 -15.94 -11.23
CA TYR A 155 -0.67 -14.64 -10.59
C TYR A 155 -2.18 -14.31 -10.53
N ALA A 156 -3.01 -15.02 -11.27
CA ALA A 156 -4.44 -14.73 -11.39
C ALA A 156 -5.19 -14.69 -10.04
N PRO A 157 -4.94 -15.58 -9.05
CA PRO A 157 -5.58 -15.47 -7.73
C PRO A 157 -5.24 -14.17 -7.02
N ILE A 158 -3.98 -13.72 -7.09
CA ILE A 158 -3.51 -12.46 -6.50
C ILE A 158 -4.15 -11.27 -7.21
N ALA A 159 -4.13 -11.27 -8.54
CA ALA A 159 -4.71 -10.20 -9.34
C ALA A 159 -6.20 -10.03 -9.04
N ARG A 160 -6.96 -11.13 -8.97
CA ARG A 160 -8.39 -11.11 -8.64
C ARG A 160 -8.66 -10.62 -7.22
N SER A 161 -7.88 -11.06 -6.24
CA SER A 161 -8.06 -10.64 -4.85
C SER A 161 -7.74 -9.16 -4.64
N LYS A 162 -6.70 -8.64 -5.28
CA LYS A 162 -6.37 -7.19 -5.25
C LYS A 162 -7.42 -6.37 -6.00
N ARG A 163 -7.95 -6.86 -7.12
CA ARG A 163 -9.06 -6.21 -7.82
C ARG A 163 -10.30 -6.16 -6.93
N ALA A 164 -10.64 -7.26 -6.27
CA ALA A 164 -11.75 -7.29 -5.33
C ALA A 164 -11.57 -6.31 -4.16
N GLY A 165 -10.34 -6.14 -3.67
CA GLY A 165 -9.99 -5.12 -2.68
C GLY A 165 -10.20 -3.70 -3.19
N GLU A 166 -9.71 -3.40 -4.40
CA GLU A 166 -9.93 -2.11 -5.04
C GLU A 166 -11.43 -1.80 -5.22
N ASP A 167 -12.20 -2.76 -5.72
CA ASP A 167 -13.64 -2.59 -5.92
C ASP A 167 -14.39 -2.39 -4.59
N ALA A 168 -13.98 -3.09 -3.52
CA ALA A 168 -14.55 -2.90 -2.20
C ALA A 168 -14.25 -1.51 -1.64
N LEU A 169 -13.01 -1.05 -1.73
CA LEU A 169 -12.62 0.29 -1.28
C LEU A 169 -13.29 1.41 -2.09
N ARG A 170 -13.45 1.22 -3.41
CA ARG A 170 -14.19 2.18 -4.24
C ARG A 170 -15.65 2.31 -3.83
N LYS A 171 -16.28 1.22 -3.36
CA LYS A 171 -17.65 1.28 -2.81
C LYS A 171 -17.73 2.04 -1.50
N MET A 172 -16.62 2.20 -0.77
CA MET A 172 -16.56 3.01 0.46
C MET A 172 -16.41 4.52 0.18
N ILE A 173 -16.17 4.95 -1.05
CA ILE A 173 -15.96 6.38 -1.40
C ILE A 173 -17.08 7.29 -0.87
N PRO A 174 -18.39 6.98 -1.01
CA PRO A 174 -19.44 7.84 -0.47
C PRO A 174 -19.28 8.05 1.04
N GLN A 175 -19.10 6.97 1.79
CA GLN A 175 -18.92 7.00 3.25
C GLN A 175 -17.67 7.77 3.68
N LEU A 176 -16.56 7.61 2.95
CA LEU A 176 -15.32 8.36 3.19
C LEU A 176 -15.51 9.85 2.92
N ARG A 177 -16.17 10.21 1.82
CA ARG A 177 -16.47 11.61 1.46
C ARG A 177 -17.34 12.33 2.49
N ASP A 178 -18.31 11.65 3.06
CA ASP A 178 -19.15 12.21 4.15
C ASP A 178 -18.29 12.61 5.36
N ARG A 179 -17.18 11.93 5.56
CA ARG A 179 -16.17 12.26 6.59
C ARG A 179 -15.12 13.26 6.11
N GLY A 180 -15.15 13.64 4.85
CA GLY A 180 -14.15 14.51 4.21
C GLY A 180 -12.81 13.82 3.98
N VAL A 181 -12.82 12.51 3.75
CA VAL A 181 -11.66 11.68 3.42
C VAL A 181 -11.77 11.22 1.97
N ASP A 182 -10.67 11.28 1.22
CA ASP A 182 -10.62 10.83 -0.17
C ASP A 182 -9.85 9.53 -0.33
N LEU A 183 -10.24 8.76 -1.35
CA LEU A 183 -9.51 7.57 -1.80
C LEU A 183 -8.75 7.89 -3.09
N THR A 184 -7.49 7.46 -3.18
CA THR A 184 -6.74 7.38 -4.43
C THR A 184 -6.19 5.97 -4.62
N VAL A 185 -5.95 5.59 -5.87
CA VAL A 185 -5.37 4.30 -6.24
C VAL A 185 -4.04 4.55 -6.94
N VAL A 186 -3.02 3.77 -6.63
CA VAL A 186 -1.76 3.77 -7.38
C VAL A 186 -1.56 2.38 -7.96
N SER A 187 -1.68 2.29 -9.27
CA SER A 187 -1.47 1.07 -10.04
C SER A 187 -0.09 1.11 -10.69
N GLY A 188 0.69 0.05 -10.51
CA GLY A 188 2.02 -0.06 -11.11
C GLY A 188 2.19 -1.28 -11.98
N ASP A 189 3.09 -1.14 -12.92
CA ASP A 189 3.64 -2.24 -13.68
C ASP A 189 4.50 -3.18 -12.80
N MET A 190 5.28 -4.05 -13.40
CA MET A 190 6.37 -4.76 -12.72
C MET A 190 7.37 -3.74 -12.21
N ILE A 191 7.55 -3.67 -10.89
CA ILE A 191 8.49 -2.73 -10.26
C ILE A 191 9.82 -3.41 -10.02
N ASP A 192 10.88 -2.91 -10.65
CA ASP A 192 12.22 -3.47 -10.52
C ASP A 192 12.71 -3.49 -9.07
N GLY A 193 13.52 -4.50 -8.73
CA GLY A 193 14.05 -4.69 -7.37
C GLY A 193 13.04 -5.24 -6.36
N THR A 194 11.75 -5.42 -6.71
CA THR A 194 10.77 -6.05 -5.81
C THR A 194 10.96 -7.56 -5.73
N ILE A 195 10.46 -8.16 -4.63
CA ILE A 195 10.50 -9.62 -4.46
C ILE A 195 9.70 -10.33 -5.55
N ILE A 196 8.60 -9.74 -6.00
CA ILE A 196 7.74 -10.31 -7.04
C ILE A 196 8.50 -10.40 -8.35
N VAL A 197 9.16 -9.33 -8.79
CA VAL A 197 9.96 -9.35 -10.02
C VAL A 197 11.10 -10.35 -9.91
N ARG A 198 11.82 -10.40 -8.78
CA ARG A 198 12.87 -11.40 -8.54
C ARG A 198 12.35 -12.85 -8.55
N LEU A 199 11.14 -13.09 -8.08
CA LEU A 199 10.50 -14.41 -8.17
C LEU A 199 10.11 -14.75 -9.60
N LEU A 200 9.57 -13.80 -10.35
CA LEU A 200 9.23 -13.96 -11.77
C LEU A 200 10.48 -14.19 -12.61
N GLU A 201 11.55 -13.46 -12.38
CA GLU A 201 12.85 -13.68 -13.08
C GLU A 201 13.38 -15.11 -12.90
N ARG A 202 13.10 -15.75 -11.75
CA ARG A 202 13.49 -17.14 -11.48
C ARG A 202 12.52 -18.18 -12.04
N ARG A 203 11.22 -17.87 -12.07
CA ARG A 203 10.16 -18.83 -12.45
C ARG A 203 9.76 -18.71 -13.91
N ASN A 204 9.70 -17.50 -14.42
CA ASN A 204 9.28 -17.17 -15.77
C ASN A 204 10.11 -15.98 -16.30
N PRO A 205 11.42 -16.19 -16.59
CA PRO A 205 12.31 -15.12 -17.07
C PRO A 205 11.86 -14.53 -18.40
N GLU A 206 11.15 -15.32 -19.22
CA GLU A 206 10.64 -14.88 -20.52
C GLU A 206 9.58 -13.78 -20.37
N ALA A 207 8.71 -13.88 -19.37
CA ALA A 207 7.69 -12.86 -19.11
C ALA A 207 8.32 -11.51 -18.72
N VAL A 208 9.34 -11.52 -17.86
CA VAL A 208 10.07 -10.31 -17.47
C VAL A 208 10.86 -9.74 -18.66
N SER A 209 11.51 -10.61 -19.44
CA SER A 209 12.24 -10.20 -20.65
C SER A 209 11.31 -9.61 -21.71
N ALA A 210 10.16 -10.23 -21.93
CA ALA A 210 9.14 -9.72 -22.85
C ALA A 210 8.67 -8.32 -22.42
N ARG A 211 8.40 -8.15 -21.10
CA ARG A 211 7.99 -6.83 -20.59
C ARG A 211 9.07 -5.76 -20.76
N ARG A 212 10.35 -6.09 -20.53
CA ARG A 212 11.48 -5.17 -20.73
C ARG A 212 11.66 -4.73 -22.19
N LYS A 213 11.15 -5.49 -23.17
CA LYS A 213 11.13 -5.06 -24.59
C LYS A 213 10.21 -3.85 -24.84
N HIS A 214 9.22 -3.65 -23.99
CA HIS A 214 8.30 -2.51 -24.07
C HIS A 214 8.79 -1.27 -23.29
N GLY A 215 9.98 -1.30 -22.72
CA GLY A 215 10.61 -0.22 -21.97
C GLY A 215 11.19 -0.68 -20.62
N GLU A 216 11.90 0.22 -19.97
CA GLU A 216 12.46 -0.03 -18.65
C GLU A 216 11.36 -0.23 -17.62
N LEU A 217 11.62 -1.09 -16.62
CA LEU A 217 10.72 -1.28 -15.50
C LEU A 217 10.85 -0.08 -14.53
N PRO A 218 9.74 0.44 -14.01
CA PRO A 218 9.80 1.47 -12.98
C PRO A 218 10.55 0.96 -11.74
N THR A 219 11.25 1.86 -11.08
CA THR A 219 11.97 1.58 -9.84
C THR A 219 11.05 1.63 -8.62
N ILE A 220 11.51 1.10 -7.48
CA ILE A 220 10.83 1.24 -6.18
C ILE A 220 10.69 2.73 -5.82
N GLU A 221 11.71 3.53 -6.12
CA GLU A 221 11.77 4.96 -5.83
C GLU A 221 10.74 5.76 -6.62
N GLU A 222 10.56 5.47 -7.91
CA GLU A 222 9.57 6.11 -8.78
C GLU A 222 8.14 5.75 -8.34
N PHE A 223 7.91 4.47 -8.04
CA PHE A 223 6.61 4.02 -7.55
C PHE A 223 6.26 4.66 -6.20
N ALA A 224 7.21 4.66 -5.25
CA ALA A 224 7.01 5.26 -3.94
C ALA A 224 6.78 6.78 -4.03
N ALA A 225 7.47 7.49 -4.93
CA ALA A 225 7.23 8.90 -5.18
C ALA A 225 5.79 9.16 -5.64
N THR A 226 5.26 8.31 -6.52
CA THR A 226 3.86 8.42 -6.98
C THR A 226 2.87 8.13 -5.85
N VAL A 227 3.15 7.16 -4.96
CA VAL A 227 2.31 6.89 -3.78
C VAL A 227 2.27 8.09 -2.84
N VAL A 228 3.42 8.73 -2.60
CA VAL A 228 3.49 9.96 -1.78
C VAL A 228 2.73 11.12 -2.45
N ASN A 229 2.90 11.32 -3.75
CA ASN A 229 2.12 12.32 -4.50
C ASN A 229 0.61 12.04 -4.38
N ALA A 230 0.17 10.80 -4.53
CA ALA A 230 -1.23 10.40 -4.41
C ALA A 230 -1.83 10.69 -3.03
N SER A 231 -1.00 10.81 -1.98
CA SER A 231 -1.43 11.15 -0.62
C SER A 231 -1.79 12.63 -0.43
N THR A 232 -1.42 13.50 -1.38
CA THR A 232 -1.62 14.97 -1.27
C THR A 232 -2.20 15.61 -2.51
N ALA A 233 -2.24 14.91 -3.65
CA ALA A 233 -2.68 15.45 -4.92
C ALA A 233 -4.14 15.95 -4.86
N ALA A 234 -4.39 17.11 -5.46
CA ALA A 234 -5.74 17.68 -5.61
C ALA A 234 -6.46 17.00 -6.78
N VAL A 235 -6.97 15.80 -6.56
CA VAL A 235 -7.69 14.99 -7.53
C VAL A 235 -9.01 14.48 -6.95
N GLU A 236 -9.93 14.07 -7.82
CA GLU A 236 -11.19 13.46 -7.38
C GLU A 236 -10.96 12.15 -6.64
N SER A 237 -11.80 11.89 -5.64
CA SER A 237 -11.80 10.62 -4.91
C SER A 237 -12.08 9.45 -5.88
N GLY A 238 -11.22 8.43 -5.83
CA GLY A 238 -11.24 7.32 -6.76
C GLY A 238 -10.27 7.48 -7.94
N HIS A 239 -9.55 8.59 -8.06
CA HIS A 239 -8.54 8.78 -9.11
C HIS A 239 -7.45 7.70 -9.03
N THR A 240 -7.01 7.20 -10.20
CA THR A 240 -5.94 6.21 -10.32
C THR A 240 -4.69 6.85 -10.94
N PHE A 241 -3.58 6.76 -10.23
CA PHE A 241 -2.25 7.07 -10.76
C PHE A 241 -1.63 5.80 -11.35
N TYR A 242 -1.02 5.91 -12.51
CA TYR A 242 -0.36 4.81 -13.21
C TYR A 242 1.15 5.01 -13.22
N VAL A 243 1.91 3.94 -12.96
CA VAL A 243 3.38 3.95 -12.93
C VAL A 243 3.93 2.87 -13.85
N GLY A 244 4.55 3.28 -14.94
CA GLY A 244 5.05 2.38 -15.99
C GLY A 244 3.92 1.74 -16.81
N GLY A 245 4.26 0.73 -17.60
CA GLY A 245 3.27 -0.08 -18.32
C GLY A 245 2.43 0.70 -19.32
N ALA A 246 3.04 1.54 -20.14
CA ALA A 246 2.32 2.30 -21.16
C ALA A 246 1.46 1.43 -22.10
N ASP A 247 1.88 0.19 -22.32
CA ASP A 247 1.17 -0.85 -23.06
C ASP A 247 -0.19 -1.22 -22.44
N TYR A 248 -0.34 -1.15 -21.12
CA TYR A 248 -1.62 -1.33 -20.44
C TYR A 248 -2.60 -0.18 -20.65
N LEU A 249 -2.09 1.00 -20.98
CA LEU A 249 -2.88 2.23 -21.13
C LEU A 249 -3.28 2.50 -22.58
N LEU A 250 -2.67 1.78 -23.53
CA LEU A 250 -3.05 1.87 -24.93
C LEU A 250 -4.37 1.12 -25.16
N PRO A 251 -5.30 1.69 -25.97
CA PRO A 251 -6.49 0.94 -26.39
C PRO A 251 -6.02 -0.36 -27.05
N THR A 252 -6.57 -1.48 -26.64
CA THR A 252 -6.41 -2.73 -27.37
C THR A 252 -6.99 -2.54 -28.76
N GLU A 253 -6.14 -2.37 -29.76
CA GLU A 253 -6.59 -2.53 -31.15
C GLU A 253 -7.14 -3.95 -31.23
N HIS A 254 -8.44 -4.04 -31.46
CA HIS A 254 -9.10 -5.30 -31.73
C HIS A 254 -8.45 -5.87 -32.99
N VAL A 255 -7.51 -6.82 -32.80
CA VAL A 255 -7.05 -7.67 -33.89
C VAL A 255 -8.30 -8.44 -34.33
N ARG A 256 -8.82 -8.03 -35.48
CA ARG A 256 -9.89 -8.72 -36.22
C ARG A 256 -9.39 -10.03 -36.83
#